data_31275a030c559761778ffd15576d7dce
#
_entry.id   31275a030c559761778ffd15576d7dce
#
_cell.length_a   1.000
_cell.length_b   1.000
_cell.length_c   1.000
_cell.angle_alpha   90.00
_cell.angle_beta   90.00
_cell.angle_gamma   90.00
#
_symmetry.space_group_name_H-M   'P 1'
#
loop_
_entity.id
_entity.type
_entity.pdbx_description
1 polymer ?
#
loop_
_entity_poly.entity_id
_entity_poly.type
_entity_poly.pdbx_seq_one_letter_code
_entity_poly.pdbx_strand_id
1 'polypeptide(L)'
;MQELDATELQPGDKYNTDEAIEEFIKNESLSVYHPIGTCKMGAGDECVVDKNLKVRGIQGLRVADASIFPSIISGNTNATCNVIGAKCADLILKN
;
A
#
# COMPACT_ATOMS: atom_id res chain seq x y z
N MET A 1 -31.23 5.77 2.86
CA MET A 1 -31.08 5.94 4.32
C MET A 1 -32.37 6.36 5.00
N GLN A 2 -33.28 7.07 4.34
CA GLN A 2 -34.58 7.45 4.93
C GLN A 2 -35.44 6.27 5.40
N GLU A 3 -35.34 5.10 4.77
CA GLU A 3 -36.09 3.90 5.16
C GLU A 3 -35.60 3.25 6.48
N LEU A 4 -34.41 3.62 6.97
CA LEU A 4 -33.80 3.05 8.17
C LEU A 4 -33.78 4.01 9.36
N ASP A 5 -34.38 5.20 9.22
CA ASP A 5 -34.30 6.29 10.21
C ASP A 5 -32.86 6.56 10.69
N ALA A 6 -31.93 6.50 9.74
CA ALA A 6 -30.50 6.62 9.98
C ALA A 6 -30.05 8.06 9.76
N THR A 7 -29.24 8.57 10.69
CA THR A 7 -28.62 9.90 10.59
C THR A 7 -27.14 9.72 10.19
N GLU A 8 -26.70 10.45 9.17
CA GLU A 8 -25.31 10.48 8.77
C GLU A 8 -24.47 11.24 9.81
N LEU A 9 -23.42 10.58 10.33
CA LEU A 9 -22.51 11.17 11.29
C LEU A 9 -21.27 11.78 10.64
N GLN A 10 -20.78 11.17 9.57
CA GLN A 10 -19.64 11.64 8.79
C GLN A 10 -19.84 11.34 7.30
N PRO A 11 -19.59 12.33 6.43
CA PRO A 11 -19.15 13.70 6.71
C PRO A 11 -20.20 14.57 7.43
N GLY A 12 -21.49 14.17 7.42
CA GLY A 12 -22.60 14.90 8.01
C GLY A 12 -23.16 16.01 7.10
N ASP A 13 -24.37 16.48 7.41
CA ASP A 13 -25.16 17.40 6.58
C ASP A 13 -24.45 18.73 6.22
N LYS A 14 -23.46 19.15 7.00
CA LYS A 14 -22.68 20.36 6.73
C LYS A 14 -21.78 20.25 5.47
N TYR A 15 -21.48 19.04 5.03
CA TYR A 15 -20.66 18.76 3.85
C TYR A 15 -21.54 18.34 2.67
N ASN A 16 -22.43 19.24 2.22
CA ASN A 16 -23.42 18.98 1.18
C ASN A 16 -23.12 19.64 -0.17
N THR A 17 -21.97 20.29 -0.32
CA THR A 17 -21.46 20.82 -1.58
C THR A 17 -20.13 20.18 -1.94
N ASP A 18 -19.74 20.23 -3.22
CA ASP A 18 -18.49 19.64 -3.69
C ASP A 18 -17.27 20.28 -2.98
N GLU A 19 -17.28 21.59 -2.77
CA GLU A 19 -16.22 22.32 -2.07
C GLU A 19 -16.09 21.89 -0.62
N ALA A 20 -17.23 21.73 0.09
CA ALA A 20 -17.22 21.27 1.47
C ALA A 20 -16.75 19.82 1.59
N ILE A 21 -17.14 18.94 0.65
CA ILE A 21 -16.66 17.55 0.59
C ILE A 21 -15.15 17.53 0.33
N GLU A 22 -14.66 18.38 -0.58
CA GLU A 22 -13.21 18.48 -0.87
C GLU A 22 -12.42 18.91 0.38
N GLU A 23 -12.95 19.88 1.13
CA GLU A 23 -12.36 20.31 2.39
C GLU A 23 -12.35 19.18 3.44
N PHE A 24 -13.46 18.46 3.57
CA PHE A 24 -13.54 17.29 4.44
C PHE A 24 -12.50 16.24 4.08
N ILE A 25 -12.36 15.89 2.80
CA ILE A 25 -11.37 14.91 2.33
C ILE A 25 -9.95 15.37 2.67
N LYS A 26 -9.62 16.65 2.46
CA LYS A 26 -8.29 17.18 2.77
C LYS A 26 -7.94 17.13 4.26
N ASN A 27 -8.93 17.34 5.12
CA ASN A 27 -8.73 17.43 6.56
C ASN A 27 -8.84 16.09 7.28
N GLU A 28 -9.70 15.19 6.79
CA GLU A 28 -10.08 13.96 7.50
C GLU A 28 -9.53 12.68 6.86
N SER A 29 -8.89 12.77 5.67
CA SER A 29 -8.31 11.59 5.03
C SER A 29 -7.12 11.05 5.81
N LEU A 30 -7.18 9.78 6.13
CA LEU A 30 -6.13 9.06 6.84
C LEU A 30 -5.62 7.88 6.01
N SER A 31 -4.34 7.56 6.17
CA SER A 31 -3.77 6.29 5.71
C SER A 31 -4.34 5.17 6.58
N VAL A 32 -4.84 4.09 5.97
CA VAL A 32 -5.28 2.90 6.70
C VAL A 32 -4.13 1.93 7.00
N TYR A 33 -2.93 2.47 7.25
CA TYR A 33 -1.74 1.72 7.67
C TYR A 33 -1.23 0.68 6.65
N HIS A 34 -1.47 0.92 5.37
CA HIS A 34 -1.00 0.04 4.29
C HIS A 34 -0.10 0.78 3.28
N PRO A 35 1.00 1.45 3.73
CA PRO A 35 1.94 2.07 2.81
C PRO A 35 2.68 1.00 2.00
N ILE A 36 2.88 1.29 0.71
CA ILE A 36 3.56 0.38 -0.22
C ILE A 36 4.50 1.15 -1.15
N GLY A 37 5.36 0.43 -1.88
CA GLY A 37 6.01 0.93 -3.10
C GLY A 37 7.26 1.78 -2.91
N THR A 38 7.71 2.06 -1.69
CA THR A 38 8.93 2.85 -1.44
C THR A 38 10.23 2.17 -1.91
N CYS A 39 10.21 0.83 -2.05
CA CYS A 39 11.28 0.04 -2.64
C CYS A 39 10.75 -0.77 -3.83
N LYS A 40 9.97 -0.15 -4.69
CA LYS A 40 9.23 -0.76 -5.78
C LYS A 40 10.05 -1.79 -6.56
N MET A 41 9.45 -2.97 -6.75
CA MET A 41 10.00 -4.04 -7.57
C MET A 41 9.67 -3.84 -9.05
N GLY A 42 10.62 -4.13 -9.93
CA GLY A 42 10.40 -4.10 -11.37
C GLY A 42 11.64 -4.20 -12.20
N ALA A 43 11.48 -4.07 -13.51
CA ALA A 43 12.57 -4.15 -14.49
C ALA A 43 13.18 -2.78 -14.84
N GLY A 44 12.43 -1.68 -14.65
CA GLY A 44 12.88 -0.33 -14.99
C GLY A 44 13.91 0.24 -14.02
N ASP A 45 14.62 1.27 -14.47
CA ASP A 45 15.68 1.91 -13.69
C ASP A 45 15.14 2.67 -12.46
N GLU A 46 13.84 3.01 -12.46
CA GLU A 46 13.12 3.60 -11.34
C GLU A 46 12.81 2.59 -10.22
N CYS A 47 13.08 1.29 -10.42
CA CYS A 47 12.80 0.24 -9.46
C CYS A 47 13.99 0.00 -8.52
N VAL A 48 13.73 -0.10 -7.23
CA VAL A 48 14.74 -0.29 -6.19
C VAL A 48 15.21 -1.75 -6.13
N VAL A 49 14.28 -2.71 -6.30
CA VAL A 49 14.63 -4.14 -6.28
C VAL A 49 14.24 -4.84 -7.58
N ASP A 50 14.95 -5.91 -7.89
CA ASP A 50 14.67 -6.80 -9.00
C ASP A 50 13.65 -7.90 -8.64
N LYS A 51 13.32 -8.79 -9.59
CA LYS A 51 12.41 -9.94 -9.38
C LYS A 51 12.90 -10.96 -8.34
N ASN A 52 14.17 -10.90 -7.95
CA ASN A 52 14.77 -11.74 -6.91
C ASN A 52 14.85 -10.99 -5.57
N LEU A 53 14.18 -9.85 -5.46
CA LEU A 53 14.16 -8.97 -4.28
C LEU A 53 15.53 -8.34 -3.95
N LYS A 54 16.51 -8.42 -4.86
CA LYS A 54 17.84 -7.85 -4.66
C LYS A 54 17.82 -6.35 -4.93
N VAL A 55 18.41 -5.57 -4.02
CA VAL A 55 18.59 -4.13 -4.20
C VAL A 55 19.57 -3.86 -5.31
N ARG A 56 19.20 -3.01 -6.26
CA ARG A 56 20.04 -2.64 -7.40
C ARG A 56 21.25 -1.84 -6.93
N GLY A 57 22.41 -2.15 -7.47
CA GLY A 57 23.66 -1.46 -7.14
C GLY A 57 24.28 -1.85 -5.80
N ILE A 58 23.64 -2.70 -4.99
CA ILE A 58 24.17 -3.16 -3.70
C ILE A 58 24.17 -4.69 -3.68
N GLN A 59 25.34 -5.27 -3.37
CA GLN A 59 25.46 -6.72 -3.26
C GLN A 59 25.04 -7.21 -1.87
N GLY A 60 24.40 -8.39 -1.82
CA GLY A 60 24.04 -9.06 -0.59
C GLY A 60 22.83 -8.48 0.15
N LEU A 61 22.15 -7.47 -0.41
CA LEU A 61 20.99 -6.83 0.21
C LEU A 61 19.69 -7.17 -0.53
N ARG A 62 18.65 -7.48 0.22
CA ARG A 62 17.28 -7.70 -0.29
C ARG A 62 16.28 -6.89 0.52
N VAL A 63 15.13 -6.59 -0.09
CA VAL A 63 13.95 -6.03 0.61
C VAL A 63 12.78 -6.98 0.39
N ALA A 64 12.04 -7.30 1.47
CA ALA A 64 11.01 -8.34 1.45
C ALA A 64 9.79 -7.98 2.32
N ASP A 65 9.16 -6.86 2.04
CA ASP A 65 7.96 -6.37 2.69
C ASP A 65 7.05 -5.62 1.70
N ALA A 66 6.02 -4.93 2.18
CA ALA A 66 5.08 -4.20 1.33
C ALA A 66 5.74 -3.07 0.52
N SER A 67 6.93 -2.60 0.90
CA SER A 67 7.62 -1.54 0.16
C SER A 67 8.00 -1.97 -1.27
N ILE A 68 8.11 -3.28 -1.54
CA ILE A 68 8.41 -3.78 -2.89
C ILE A 68 7.21 -3.80 -3.84
N PHE A 69 5.98 -3.60 -3.36
CA PHE A 69 4.81 -3.70 -4.22
C PHE A 69 4.89 -2.70 -5.38
N PRO A 70 4.69 -3.14 -6.62
CA PRO A 70 4.69 -2.25 -7.79
C PRO A 70 3.39 -1.43 -7.88
N SER A 71 2.29 -1.92 -7.30
CA SER A 71 1.00 -1.26 -7.22
C SER A 71 0.23 -1.72 -5.99
N ILE A 72 -0.80 -0.95 -5.59
CA ILE A 72 -1.64 -1.33 -4.46
C ILE A 72 -2.48 -2.57 -4.80
N ILE A 73 -2.60 -3.47 -3.83
CA ILE A 73 -3.43 -4.66 -3.93
C ILE A 73 -4.85 -4.37 -3.43
N SER A 74 -5.81 -5.22 -3.78
CA SER A 74 -7.24 -5.04 -3.43
C SER A 74 -7.60 -5.40 -1.98
N GLY A 75 -6.64 -5.83 -1.18
CA GLY A 75 -6.85 -6.24 0.21
C GLY A 75 -5.75 -5.77 1.14
N ASN A 76 -5.85 -6.17 2.41
CA ASN A 76 -4.85 -5.85 3.42
C ASN A 76 -3.50 -6.47 3.05
N THR A 77 -2.42 -5.74 3.33
CA THR A 77 -1.07 -6.08 2.88
C THR A 77 -0.43 -7.24 3.63
N ASN A 78 -0.89 -7.60 4.84
CA ASN A 78 -0.24 -8.56 5.72
C ASN A 78 -0.05 -9.95 5.09
N ALA A 79 -1.10 -10.53 4.52
CA ALA A 79 -1.01 -11.86 3.90
C ALA A 79 0.02 -11.89 2.77
N THR A 80 0.05 -10.87 1.92
CA THR A 80 1.02 -10.74 0.83
C THR A 80 2.43 -10.55 1.36
N CYS A 81 2.63 -9.79 2.45
CA CYS A 81 3.94 -9.64 3.09
C CYS A 81 4.48 -10.98 3.61
N ASN A 82 3.63 -11.83 4.20
CA ASN A 82 4.04 -13.17 4.63
C ASN A 82 4.51 -14.03 3.43
N VAL A 83 3.79 -13.99 2.31
CA VAL A 83 4.18 -14.69 1.08
C VAL A 83 5.52 -14.18 0.53
N ILE A 84 5.72 -12.86 0.53
CA ILE A 84 6.97 -12.24 0.09
C ILE A 84 8.13 -12.68 1.00
N GLY A 85 7.93 -12.68 2.31
CA GLY A 85 8.93 -13.14 3.28
C GLY A 85 9.33 -14.60 3.05
N ALA A 86 8.35 -15.50 2.89
CA ALA A 86 8.59 -16.90 2.59
C ALA A 86 9.35 -17.08 1.26
N LYS A 87 8.93 -16.34 0.22
CA LYS A 87 9.63 -16.35 -1.07
C LYS A 87 11.06 -15.82 -0.98
N CYS A 88 11.29 -14.79 -0.16
CA CYS A 88 12.63 -14.26 0.06
C CYS A 88 13.53 -15.30 0.72
N ALA A 89 13.03 -16.03 1.73
CA ALA A 89 13.77 -17.11 2.37
C ALA A 89 14.16 -18.21 1.36
N ASP A 90 13.23 -18.63 0.52
CA ASP A 90 13.50 -19.57 -0.57
C ASP A 90 14.60 -19.09 -1.55
N LEU A 91 14.56 -17.80 -1.90
CA LEU A 91 15.55 -17.19 -2.80
C LEU A 91 16.94 -17.09 -2.16
N ILE A 92 17.01 -16.97 -0.83
CA ILE A 92 18.29 -16.99 -0.09
C ILE A 92 18.87 -18.40 -0.02
N LEU A 93 18.03 -19.39 0.26
CA LEU A 93 18.46 -20.77 0.45
C LEU A 93 18.88 -21.46 -0.87
N LYS A 94 18.42 -20.97 -2.01
CA LYS A 94 18.71 -21.53 -3.35
C LYS A 94 19.89 -20.85 -4.06
N ASN A 95 20.49 -19.85 -3.44
CA ASN A 95 21.66 -19.15 -4.01
C ASN A 95 22.99 -19.69 -3.48
#